data_9872ba812ccb74c1f719221136d504f7
#
_entry.id   9872ba812ccb74c1f719221136d504f7
#
_cell.length_a   1.000
_cell.length_b   1.000
_cell.length_c   1.000
_cell.angle_alpha   90.00
_cell.angle_beta   90.00
_cell.angle_gamma   90.00
#
_symmetry.space_group_name_H-M   'P 1'
#
loop_
_entity.id
_entity.type
_entity.pdbx_description
1 polymer ?
#
loop_
_entity_poly.entity_id
_entity_poly.type
_entity_poly.pdbx_seq_one_letter_code
_entity_poly.pdbx_strand_id
1 'polypeptide(L)'
;CSQSRGLGDVYKRQGNTGALLVISKLNLKMIESIDKPALSALWPNKKGMSVVLDLGANIECSSKNLFDFSIMGASLYKSLYPEETPKVALLNIGSEELKGNEMIKETYKIMNDKKSNDYNFLGYIEGNELMNGEVNVIVSDGFTGNVALKTAEGTANFITNELKKALGGSIIGKISSLLNISNLKKFKKRLDPRLYNGAIFIGLDSPVVKSH
;
A
#
# COMPACT_ATOMS: atom_id res chain seq x y z
N CYS A 1 -1.75 -14.51 -28.82
CA CYS A 1 -3.14 -14.24 -28.41
C CYS A 1 -3.84 -15.54 -28.10
N SER A 2 -4.02 -15.88 -26.84
CA SER A 2 -4.97 -16.92 -26.43
C SER A 2 -6.07 -16.25 -25.62
N GLN A 3 -7.27 -16.25 -26.15
CA GLN A 3 -8.48 -15.86 -25.45
C GLN A 3 -8.81 -16.91 -24.40
N SER A 4 -8.70 -16.59 -23.12
CA SER A 4 -9.37 -17.32 -22.05
C SER A 4 -10.62 -16.54 -21.64
N ARG A 5 -11.79 -17.05 -21.97
CA ARG A 5 -13.09 -16.56 -21.50
C ARG A 5 -13.20 -16.86 -20.00
N GLY A 6 -13.40 -15.82 -19.17
CA GLY A 6 -13.97 -16.02 -17.85
C GLY A 6 -13.36 -15.31 -16.65
N LEU A 7 -12.31 -14.51 -16.80
CA LEU A 7 -11.83 -13.59 -15.75
C LEU A 7 -11.48 -12.28 -16.45
N GLY A 8 -11.95 -11.15 -15.91
CA GLY A 8 -11.72 -9.83 -16.51
C GLY A 8 -10.25 -9.62 -16.89
N ASP A 9 -10.01 -8.90 -17.97
CA ASP A 9 -8.67 -8.68 -18.52
C ASP A 9 -7.77 -7.99 -17.49
N VAL A 10 -6.69 -8.70 -17.08
CA VAL A 10 -5.66 -8.17 -16.18
C VAL A 10 -4.47 -7.71 -17.01
N TYR A 11 -4.22 -6.41 -17.01
CA TYR A 11 -3.06 -5.83 -17.69
C TYR A 11 -1.85 -5.84 -16.75
N LYS A 12 -0.85 -6.68 -17.05
CA LYS A 12 0.41 -6.74 -16.31
C LYS A 12 1.52 -6.06 -17.11
N ARG A 13 2.15 -5.02 -16.56
CA ARG A 13 3.30 -4.35 -17.18
C ARG A 13 4.38 -3.99 -16.16
N GLN A 14 5.63 -4.06 -16.62
CA GLN A 14 6.82 -3.57 -15.92
C GLN A 14 7.17 -2.20 -16.49
N GLY A 15 7.51 -1.21 -15.65
CA GLY A 15 7.90 0.10 -16.12
C GLY A 15 7.61 1.27 -15.18
N ASN A 16 7.80 2.48 -15.69
CA ASN A 16 7.53 3.73 -14.96
C ASN A 16 6.04 3.83 -14.60
N THR A 17 5.75 4.09 -13.33
CA THR A 17 4.38 4.22 -12.79
C THR A 17 3.56 5.27 -13.53
N GLY A 18 4.15 6.44 -13.84
CA GLY A 18 3.47 7.50 -14.56
C GLY A 18 3.08 7.11 -15.99
N ALA A 19 4.01 6.48 -16.72
CA ALA A 19 3.72 6.00 -18.08
C ALA A 19 2.62 4.93 -18.09
N LEU A 20 2.65 4.00 -17.13
CA LEU A 20 1.64 2.97 -16.99
C LEU A 20 0.27 3.57 -16.67
N LEU A 21 0.22 4.57 -15.77
CA LEU A 21 -1.00 5.28 -15.43
C LEU A 21 -1.62 5.99 -16.64
N VAL A 22 -0.79 6.72 -17.43
CA VAL A 22 -1.27 7.42 -18.64
C VAL A 22 -1.83 6.42 -19.65
N ILE A 23 -1.12 5.34 -19.95
CA ILE A 23 -1.57 4.30 -20.88
C ILE A 23 -2.88 3.67 -20.39
N SER A 24 -2.99 3.41 -19.08
CA SER A 24 -4.19 2.83 -18.49
C SER A 24 -5.39 3.77 -18.64
N LYS A 25 -5.23 5.05 -18.34
CA LYS A 25 -6.30 6.06 -18.51
C LYS A 25 -6.73 6.29 -19.97
N LEU A 26 -5.84 6.05 -20.92
CA LEU A 26 -6.17 6.17 -22.36
C LEU A 26 -6.96 4.95 -22.87
N ASN A 27 -6.80 3.80 -22.26
CA ASN A 27 -7.38 2.53 -22.74
C ASN A 27 -8.53 2.00 -21.86
N LEU A 28 -8.61 2.42 -20.61
CA LEU A 28 -9.59 1.96 -19.64
C LEU A 28 -10.44 3.14 -19.15
N LYS A 29 -11.68 2.86 -18.83
CA LYS A 29 -12.59 3.86 -18.26
C LYS A 29 -12.40 3.95 -16.75
N MET A 30 -12.65 5.12 -16.19
CA MET A 30 -12.79 5.30 -14.76
C MET A 30 -14.09 4.65 -14.27
N ILE A 31 -14.08 4.11 -13.07
CA ILE A 31 -15.32 3.71 -12.38
C ILE A 31 -16.16 4.98 -12.19
N GLU A 32 -17.47 4.87 -12.37
CA GLU A 32 -18.40 5.98 -12.19
C GLU A 32 -18.21 6.63 -10.80
N SER A 33 -18.22 7.95 -10.77
CA SER A 33 -18.00 8.79 -9.57
C SER A 33 -16.57 8.83 -9.03
N ILE A 34 -15.61 8.10 -9.61
CA ILE A 34 -14.19 8.13 -9.23
C ILE A 34 -13.41 9.03 -10.19
N ASP A 35 -12.77 10.05 -9.66
CA ASP A 35 -12.04 11.05 -10.48
C ASP A 35 -10.62 10.60 -10.81
N LYS A 36 -9.97 9.91 -9.88
CA LYS A 36 -8.57 9.48 -10.01
C LYS A 36 -8.39 8.02 -9.58
N PRO A 37 -7.66 7.21 -10.37
CA PRO A 37 -7.25 5.89 -9.92
C PRO A 37 -6.13 6.03 -8.90
N ALA A 38 -6.05 5.11 -7.95
CA ALA A 38 -4.97 5.04 -6.98
C ALA A 38 -4.07 3.83 -7.21
N LEU A 39 -2.77 3.98 -6.92
CA LEU A 39 -1.83 2.86 -6.88
C LEU A 39 -1.85 2.25 -5.49
N SER A 40 -2.36 1.04 -5.35
CA SER A 40 -2.43 0.32 -4.09
C SER A 40 -1.45 -0.84 -4.04
N ALA A 41 -0.95 -1.15 -2.85
CA ALA A 41 -0.19 -2.37 -2.59
C ALA A 41 -0.55 -2.98 -1.23
N LEU A 42 -0.27 -4.28 -1.10
CA LEU A 42 -0.33 -4.97 0.17
C LEU A 42 0.97 -4.73 0.94
N TRP A 43 0.86 -4.21 2.14
CA TRP A 43 1.98 -3.89 3.00
C TRP A 43 2.01 -4.83 4.21
N PRO A 44 3.11 -5.59 4.41
CA PRO A 44 3.19 -6.52 5.51
C PRO A 44 3.29 -5.79 6.85
N ASN A 45 2.59 -6.32 7.84
CA ASN A 45 2.59 -5.81 9.20
C ASN A 45 2.70 -6.95 10.22
N LYS A 46 2.64 -6.64 11.52
CA LYS A 46 2.76 -7.63 12.59
C LYS A 46 1.61 -8.63 12.63
N LYS A 47 0.42 -8.24 12.13
CA LYS A 47 -0.82 -9.05 12.19
C LYS A 47 -1.21 -9.68 10.84
N GLY A 48 -0.53 -9.34 9.76
CA GLY A 48 -0.84 -9.82 8.41
C GLY A 48 -0.48 -8.81 7.33
N MET A 49 -1.48 -8.28 6.63
CA MET A 49 -1.32 -7.31 5.55
C MET A 49 -2.27 -6.14 5.71
N SER A 50 -1.80 -4.94 5.35
CA SER A 50 -2.65 -3.77 5.14
C SER A 50 -2.65 -3.39 3.66
N VAL A 51 -3.76 -2.87 3.17
CA VAL A 51 -3.84 -2.18 1.88
C VAL A 51 -3.36 -0.75 2.09
N VAL A 52 -2.36 -0.32 1.36
CA VAL A 52 -1.84 1.06 1.41
C VAL A 52 -2.03 1.71 0.04
N LEU A 53 -2.60 2.91 -0.01
CA LEU A 53 -2.85 3.70 -1.21
C LEU A 53 -2.93 5.22 -0.86
N ASP A 54 -2.56 6.17 -1.71
CA ASP A 54 -1.95 6.05 -3.01
C ASP A 54 -0.41 5.98 -2.89
N LEU A 55 0.23 5.10 -3.65
CA LEU A 55 1.69 4.88 -3.60
C LEU A 55 2.44 5.52 -4.77
N GLY A 56 1.89 6.59 -5.33
CA GLY A 56 2.57 7.41 -6.33
C GLY A 56 1.88 7.51 -7.70
N ALA A 57 0.56 7.31 -7.77
CA ALA A 57 -0.22 7.62 -8.97
C ALA A 57 -0.56 9.11 -9.06
N ASN A 58 -0.88 9.76 -7.93
CA ASN A 58 -1.34 11.15 -7.90
C ASN A 58 -0.53 11.94 -6.88
N ILE A 59 0.35 12.83 -7.35
CA ILE A 59 1.17 13.68 -6.48
C ILE A 59 0.27 14.67 -5.71
N GLU A 60 -0.67 15.27 -6.40
CA GLU A 60 -1.64 16.20 -5.83
C GLU A 60 -3.02 15.54 -5.75
N CYS A 61 -3.62 15.57 -4.57
CA CYS A 61 -4.94 15.05 -4.28
C CYS A 61 -5.83 16.12 -3.65
N SER A 62 -7.13 16.01 -3.86
CA SER A 62 -8.14 16.73 -3.09
C SER A 62 -8.65 15.86 -1.94
N SER A 63 -9.36 16.46 -0.99
CA SER A 63 -10.08 15.75 0.07
C SER A 63 -11.06 14.71 -0.48
N LYS A 64 -11.75 15.04 -1.60
CA LYS A 64 -12.59 14.08 -2.32
C LYS A 64 -11.81 12.88 -2.81
N ASN A 65 -10.60 13.08 -3.37
CA ASN A 65 -9.79 11.96 -3.86
C ASN A 65 -9.39 11.02 -2.72
N LEU A 66 -8.97 11.54 -1.56
CA LEU A 66 -8.63 10.69 -0.41
C LEU A 66 -9.86 9.96 0.14
N PHE A 67 -11.02 10.59 0.14
CA PHE A 67 -12.28 9.93 0.50
C PHE A 67 -12.61 8.78 -0.47
N ASP A 68 -12.51 9.01 -1.78
CA ASP A 68 -12.70 7.97 -2.80
C ASP A 68 -11.69 6.82 -2.63
N PHE A 69 -10.42 7.14 -2.33
CA PHE A 69 -9.38 6.15 -2.05
C PHE A 69 -9.72 5.30 -0.82
N SER A 70 -10.32 5.90 0.21
CA SER A 70 -10.76 5.18 1.40
C SER A 70 -11.81 4.11 1.06
N ILE A 71 -12.78 4.45 0.23
CA ILE A 71 -13.82 3.53 -0.24
C ILE A 71 -13.22 2.41 -1.10
N MET A 72 -12.37 2.77 -2.06
CA MET A 72 -11.72 1.80 -2.94
C MET A 72 -10.80 0.85 -2.16
N GLY A 73 -10.03 1.39 -1.21
CA GLY A 73 -9.15 0.59 -0.36
C GLY A 73 -9.92 -0.37 0.53
N ALA A 74 -11.03 0.09 1.12
CA ALA A 74 -11.91 -0.74 1.94
C ALA A 74 -12.53 -1.87 1.11
N SER A 75 -13.00 -1.56 -0.10
CA SER A 75 -13.55 -2.57 -1.02
C SER A 75 -12.50 -3.61 -1.43
N LEU A 76 -11.27 -3.16 -1.72
CA LEU A 76 -10.16 -4.07 -2.02
C LEU A 76 -9.83 -4.97 -0.82
N TYR A 77 -9.73 -4.41 0.39
CA TYR A 77 -9.47 -5.20 1.59
C TYR A 77 -10.57 -6.23 1.84
N LYS A 78 -11.84 -5.83 1.72
CA LYS A 78 -12.98 -6.72 1.90
C LYS A 78 -13.05 -7.84 0.86
N SER A 79 -12.56 -7.61 -0.35
CA SER A 79 -12.45 -8.67 -1.37
C SER A 79 -11.41 -9.74 -1.01
N LEU A 80 -10.38 -9.38 -0.23
CA LEU A 80 -9.35 -10.30 0.26
C LEU A 80 -9.75 -10.97 1.59
N TYR A 81 -10.51 -10.26 2.42
CA TYR A 81 -10.95 -10.68 3.76
C TYR A 81 -12.44 -10.42 3.93
N PRO A 82 -13.33 -11.24 3.32
CA PRO A 82 -14.77 -10.96 3.25
C PRO A 82 -15.48 -10.86 4.60
N GLU A 83 -15.00 -11.60 5.60
CA GLU A 83 -15.60 -11.66 6.94
C GLU A 83 -15.16 -10.50 7.85
N GLU A 84 -14.20 -9.68 7.42
CA GLU A 84 -13.69 -8.58 8.24
C GLU A 84 -14.28 -7.24 7.83
N THR A 85 -14.61 -6.38 8.80
CA THR A 85 -14.90 -4.97 8.55
C THR A 85 -13.61 -4.19 8.51
N PRO A 86 -13.23 -3.58 7.37
CA PRO A 86 -11.97 -2.86 7.22
C PRO A 86 -11.85 -1.68 8.19
N LYS A 87 -10.72 -1.56 8.86
CA LYS A 87 -10.32 -0.38 9.63
C LYS A 87 -9.51 0.54 8.73
N VAL A 88 -10.02 1.74 8.49
CA VAL A 88 -9.44 2.73 7.57
C VAL A 88 -8.85 3.89 8.36
N ALA A 89 -7.66 4.34 8.01
CA ALA A 89 -7.05 5.55 8.57
C ALA A 89 -6.32 6.37 7.50
N LEU A 90 -6.20 7.66 7.73
CA LEU A 90 -5.42 8.59 6.91
C LEU A 90 -3.99 8.67 7.45
N LEU A 91 -3.00 8.49 6.58
CA LEU A 91 -1.59 8.68 6.94
C LEU A 91 -1.34 10.17 7.21
N ASN A 92 -0.83 10.47 8.40
CA ASN A 92 -0.61 11.84 8.86
C ASN A 92 0.70 11.95 9.67
N ILE A 93 1.09 13.16 10.00
CA ILE A 93 2.29 13.50 10.80
C ILE A 93 2.06 13.46 12.32
N GLY A 94 0.85 13.19 12.76
CA GLY A 94 0.44 13.10 14.15
C GLY A 94 -0.99 12.58 14.25
N SER A 95 -1.35 12.06 15.40
CA SER A 95 -2.66 11.46 15.67
C SER A 95 -3.72 12.50 16.08
N GLU A 96 -3.30 13.73 16.45
CA GLU A 96 -4.21 14.77 16.88
C GLU A 96 -4.99 15.38 15.70
N GLU A 97 -6.26 15.67 15.91
CA GLU A 97 -7.20 16.16 14.89
C GLU A 97 -6.73 17.41 14.14
N LEU A 98 -5.98 18.30 14.82
CA LEU A 98 -5.48 19.54 14.23
C LEU A 98 -4.19 19.38 13.42
N LYS A 99 -3.58 18.20 13.42
CA LYS A 99 -2.33 17.93 12.70
C LYS A 99 -2.60 17.64 11.20
N GLY A 100 -1.57 17.91 10.41
CA GLY A 100 -1.62 17.71 8.96
C GLY A 100 -2.00 18.96 8.17
N ASN A 101 -2.01 18.80 6.85
CA ASN A 101 -2.40 19.86 5.92
C ASN A 101 -3.93 19.97 5.81
N GLU A 102 -4.41 21.02 5.16
CA GLU A 102 -5.85 21.29 5.05
C GLU A 102 -6.61 20.16 4.31
N MET A 103 -6.00 19.57 3.29
CA MET A 103 -6.60 18.45 2.56
C MET A 103 -6.89 17.25 3.48
N ILE A 104 -5.93 16.88 4.34
CA ILE A 104 -6.08 15.76 5.29
C ILE A 104 -7.13 16.06 6.35
N LYS A 105 -7.15 17.29 6.89
CA LYS A 105 -8.14 17.74 7.87
C LYS A 105 -9.56 17.77 7.29
N GLU A 106 -9.71 18.24 6.06
CA GLU A 106 -10.98 18.23 5.35
C GLU A 106 -11.46 16.80 5.07
N THR A 107 -10.55 15.92 4.64
CA THR A 107 -10.86 14.50 4.44
C THR A 107 -11.33 13.85 5.75
N TYR A 108 -10.64 14.13 6.86
CA TYR A 108 -11.04 13.63 8.17
C TYR A 108 -12.49 14.02 8.51
N LYS A 109 -12.84 15.30 8.33
CA LYS A 109 -14.20 15.79 8.55
C LYS A 109 -15.21 15.05 7.68
N ILE A 110 -14.94 14.95 6.38
CA ILE A 110 -15.82 14.23 5.44
C ILE A 110 -16.05 12.79 5.88
N MET A 111 -14.99 12.07 6.27
CA MET A 111 -15.06 10.66 6.68
C MET A 111 -15.78 10.49 8.03
N ASN A 112 -15.62 11.44 8.94
CA ASN A 112 -16.26 11.40 10.24
C ASN A 112 -17.76 11.72 10.15
N ASP A 113 -18.13 12.64 9.26
CA ASP A 113 -19.52 13.03 9.03
C ASP A 113 -20.29 11.96 8.21
N LYS A 114 -19.65 11.37 7.21
CA LYS A 114 -20.19 10.32 6.35
C LYS A 114 -19.86 8.94 6.92
N LYS A 115 -20.45 8.59 8.06
CA LYS A 115 -20.31 7.24 8.62
C LYS A 115 -20.71 6.18 7.59
N SER A 116 -19.83 5.22 7.34
CA SER A 116 -20.07 4.10 6.46
C SER A 116 -20.31 2.82 7.27
N ASN A 117 -21.19 1.94 6.78
CA ASN A 117 -21.34 0.59 7.32
C ASN A 117 -20.30 -0.38 6.72
N ASP A 118 -19.59 0.03 5.66
CA ASP A 118 -18.67 -0.83 4.92
C ASP A 118 -17.27 -0.85 5.50
N TYR A 119 -16.92 0.16 6.32
CA TYR A 119 -15.63 0.26 7.00
C TYR A 119 -15.75 1.06 8.30
N ASN A 120 -14.77 0.86 9.19
CA ASN A 120 -14.62 1.63 10.41
C ASN A 120 -13.49 2.65 10.25
N PHE A 121 -13.81 3.94 10.26
CA PHE A 121 -12.81 5.00 10.20
C PHE A 121 -12.19 5.23 11.58
N LEU A 122 -10.85 5.09 11.67
CA LEU A 122 -10.09 5.22 12.92
C LEU A 122 -9.41 6.59 13.09
N GLY A 123 -9.57 7.51 12.12
CA GLY A 123 -8.89 8.79 12.14
C GLY A 123 -7.52 8.73 11.47
N TYR A 124 -6.49 9.17 12.19
CA TYR A 124 -5.12 9.24 11.66
C TYR A 124 -4.26 8.06 12.09
N ILE A 125 -3.24 7.77 11.28
CA ILE A 125 -2.15 6.85 11.59
C ILE A 125 -0.81 7.53 11.26
N GLU A 126 0.20 7.36 12.11
CA GLU A 126 1.54 7.88 11.88
C GLU A 126 2.44 6.87 11.16
N GLY A 127 3.50 7.37 10.51
CA GLY A 127 4.42 6.54 9.73
C GLY A 127 5.11 5.42 10.51
N ASN A 128 5.38 5.63 11.81
CA ASN A 128 5.97 4.63 12.72
C ASN A 128 4.99 3.50 13.09
N GLU A 129 3.70 3.66 12.85
CA GLU A 129 2.66 2.70 13.19
C GLU A 129 2.23 1.81 12.02
N LEU A 130 2.65 2.13 10.78
CA LEU A 130 2.26 1.42 9.56
C LEU A 130 2.44 -0.10 9.64
N MET A 131 3.47 -0.54 10.38
CA MET A 131 3.80 -1.96 10.53
C MET A 131 3.13 -2.62 11.75
N ASN A 132 2.30 -1.92 12.54
CA ASN A 132 1.68 -2.48 13.74
C ASN A 132 0.50 -3.40 13.42
N GLY A 133 -0.21 -3.17 12.30
CA GLY A 133 -1.35 -4.00 11.88
C GLY A 133 -2.65 -3.67 12.62
N GLU A 134 -2.76 -2.48 13.20
CA GLU A 134 -4.02 -2.00 13.82
C GLU A 134 -5.00 -1.46 12.77
N VAL A 135 -4.49 -1.03 11.62
CA VAL A 135 -5.22 -0.47 10.50
C VAL A 135 -5.12 -1.40 9.30
N ASN A 136 -6.26 -1.67 8.66
CA ASN A 136 -6.34 -2.56 7.51
C ASN A 136 -6.14 -1.81 6.18
N VAL A 137 -6.56 -0.54 6.13
CA VAL A 137 -6.48 0.31 4.93
C VAL A 137 -5.88 1.65 5.32
N ILE A 138 -4.75 1.99 4.74
CA ILE A 138 -4.00 3.21 5.01
C ILE A 138 -4.03 4.07 3.76
N VAL A 139 -4.57 5.27 3.89
CA VAL A 139 -4.82 6.20 2.78
C VAL A 139 -3.90 7.40 2.87
N SER A 140 -3.27 7.76 1.77
CA SER A 140 -2.45 8.96 1.61
C SER A 140 -2.57 9.53 0.20
N ASP A 141 -2.05 10.74 -0.02
CA ASP A 141 -1.71 11.21 -1.37
C ASP A 141 -0.50 10.43 -1.91
N GLY A 142 -0.33 10.47 -3.24
CA GLY A 142 0.72 9.68 -3.89
C GLY A 142 2.14 10.17 -3.61
N PHE A 143 2.33 11.45 -3.23
CA PHE A 143 3.64 11.94 -2.82
C PHE A 143 4.03 11.33 -1.46
N THR A 144 3.19 11.48 -0.46
CA THR A 144 3.41 10.96 0.90
C THR A 144 3.54 9.44 0.90
N GLY A 145 2.64 8.74 0.21
CA GLY A 145 2.65 7.29 0.12
C GLY A 145 3.89 6.75 -0.60
N ASN A 146 4.34 7.40 -1.67
CA ASN A 146 5.57 7.00 -2.37
C ASN A 146 6.82 7.25 -1.52
N VAL A 147 6.90 8.35 -0.79
CA VAL A 147 8.02 8.62 0.14
C VAL A 147 8.04 7.56 1.24
N ALA A 148 6.90 7.25 1.86
CA ALA A 148 6.80 6.20 2.87
C ALA A 148 7.25 4.83 2.33
N LEU A 149 6.78 4.45 1.13
CA LEU A 149 7.18 3.21 0.46
C LEU A 149 8.69 3.14 0.21
N LYS A 150 9.27 4.18 -0.39
CA LYS A 150 10.70 4.23 -0.72
C LYS A 150 11.58 4.25 0.52
N THR A 151 11.13 4.91 1.59
CA THR A 151 11.83 4.89 2.89
C THR A 151 11.80 3.49 3.49
N ALA A 152 10.66 2.81 3.49
CA ALA A 152 10.55 1.45 4.00
C ALA A 152 11.40 0.46 3.19
N GLU A 153 11.39 0.55 1.85
CA GLU A 153 12.24 -0.25 0.96
C GLU A 153 13.73 -0.02 1.26
N GLY A 154 14.15 1.24 1.39
CA GLY A 154 15.53 1.62 1.71
C GLY A 154 15.96 1.11 3.08
N THR A 155 15.12 1.26 4.08
CA THR A 155 15.36 0.77 5.45
C THR A 155 15.49 -0.75 5.50
N ALA A 156 14.59 -1.48 4.84
CA ALA A 156 14.65 -2.94 4.77
C ALA A 156 15.94 -3.43 4.10
N ASN A 157 16.36 -2.78 3.01
CA ASN A 157 17.62 -3.07 2.33
C ASN A 157 18.83 -2.77 3.23
N PHE A 158 18.84 -1.63 3.92
CA PHE A 158 19.89 -1.26 4.85
C PHE A 158 20.03 -2.30 5.97
N ILE A 159 18.95 -2.62 6.68
CA ILE A 159 18.94 -3.62 7.76
C ILE A 159 19.42 -4.99 7.25
N THR A 160 18.95 -5.41 6.08
CA THR A 160 19.35 -6.71 5.49
C THR A 160 20.84 -6.74 5.18
N ASN A 161 21.42 -5.64 4.67
CA ASN A 161 22.84 -5.57 4.36
C ASN A 161 23.71 -5.51 5.63
N GLU A 162 23.31 -4.74 6.63
CA GLU A 162 24.03 -4.70 7.91
C GLU A 162 24.00 -6.05 8.64
N LEU A 163 22.85 -6.73 8.61
CA LEU A 163 22.76 -8.09 9.15
C LEU A 163 23.70 -9.08 8.44
N LYS A 164 23.78 -9.01 7.10
CA LYS A 164 24.72 -9.84 6.33
C LYS A 164 26.17 -9.56 6.70
N LYS A 165 26.55 -8.28 6.88
CA LYS A 165 27.91 -7.89 7.30
C LYS A 165 28.21 -8.42 8.69
N ALA A 166 27.31 -8.21 9.65
CA ALA A 166 27.48 -8.67 11.04
C ALA A 166 27.65 -10.19 11.13
N LEU A 167 26.85 -10.95 10.39
CA LEU A 167 26.91 -12.41 10.36
C LEU A 167 28.08 -12.95 9.54
N GLY A 168 28.53 -12.22 8.49
CA GLY A 168 29.64 -12.63 7.61
C GLY A 168 31.02 -12.26 8.12
N GLY A 169 31.13 -11.33 9.09
CA GLY A 169 32.37 -10.72 9.53
C GLY A 169 33.29 -11.61 10.38
N SER A 170 32.82 -12.76 10.87
CA SER A 170 33.61 -13.69 11.70
C SER A 170 33.34 -15.15 11.34
N ILE A 171 34.29 -16.03 11.71
CA ILE A 171 34.12 -17.49 11.52
C ILE A 171 32.91 -17.98 12.34
N ILE A 172 32.78 -17.52 13.58
CA ILE A 172 31.64 -17.85 14.46
C ILE A 172 30.33 -17.38 13.84
N GLY A 173 30.27 -16.17 13.28
CA GLY A 173 29.11 -15.63 12.59
C GLY A 173 28.71 -16.46 11.38
N LYS A 174 29.66 -16.94 10.59
CA LYS A 174 29.41 -17.84 9.44
C LYS A 174 28.82 -19.17 9.88
N ILE A 175 29.38 -19.80 10.94
CA ILE A 175 28.85 -21.07 11.49
C ILE A 175 27.43 -20.84 12.04
N SER A 176 27.22 -19.78 12.82
CA SER A 176 25.91 -19.41 13.34
C SER A 176 24.87 -19.17 12.22
N SER A 177 25.29 -18.53 11.14
CA SER A 177 24.45 -18.29 9.96
C SER A 177 24.04 -19.60 9.28
N LEU A 178 24.94 -20.57 9.18
CA LEU A 178 24.66 -21.90 8.63
C LEU A 178 23.62 -22.64 9.49
N LEU A 179 23.78 -22.62 10.81
CA LEU A 179 22.84 -23.25 11.75
C LEU A 179 21.45 -22.58 11.71
N ASN A 180 21.39 -21.28 11.47
CA ASN A 180 20.15 -20.49 11.43
C ASN A 180 19.64 -20.17 10.02
N ILE A 181 20.12 -20.84 8.97
CA ILE A 181 19.83 -20.51 7.58
C ILE A 181 18.33 -20.48 7.27
N SER A 182 17.55 -21.36 7.88
CA SER A 182 16.08 -21.40 7.71
C SER A 182 15.41 -20.13 8.26
N ASN A 183 15.79 -19.71 9.47
CA ASN A 183 15.25 -18.50 10.10
C ASN A 183 15.70 -17.23 9.35
N LEU A 184 16.94 -17.17 8.89
CA LEU A 184 17.46 -16.08 8.08
C LEU A 184 16.75 -15.97 6.72
N LYS A 185 16.45 -17.10 6.09
CA LYS A 185 15.63 -17.12 4.86
C LYS A 185 14.21 -16.62 5.11
N LYS A 186 13.56 -17.03 6.21
CA LYS A 186 12.23 -16.54 6.61
C LYS A 186 12.25 -15.03 6.87
N PHE A 187 13.26 -14.56 7.62
CA PHE A 187 13.45 -13.14 7.91
C PHE A 187 13.65 -12.33 6.62
N LYS A 188 14.58 -12.76 5.74
CA LYS A 188 14.79 -12.13 4.44
C LYS A 188 13.52 -12.08 3.61
N LYS A 189 12.79 -13.20 3.54
CA LYS A 189 11.51 -13.29 2.82
C LYS A 189 10.49 -12.28 3.37
N ARG A 190 10.42 -12.12 4.69
CA ARG A 190 9.48 -11.17 5.33
C ARG A 190 9.84 -9.70 5.08
N LEU A 191 11.12 -9.39 4.90
CA LEU A 191 11.61 -8.04 4.59
C LEU A 191 11.78 -7.77 3.09
N ASP A 192 11.62 -8.77 2.23
CA ASP A 192 11.83 -8.61 0.79
C ASP A 192 10.63 -7.88 0.17
N PRO A 193 10.78 -6.59 -0.19
CA PRO A 193 9.67 -5.83 -0.76
C PRO A 193 9.17 -6.43 -2.08
N ARG A 194 10.02 -7.19 -2.80
CA ARG A 194 9.65 -7.81 -4.09
C ARG A 194 8.59 -8.90 -3.96
N LEU A 195 8.43 -9.50 -2.79
CA LEU A 195 7.41 -10.52 -2.55
C LEU A 195 6.00 -9.93 -2.40
N TYR A 196 5.93 -8.65 -2.10
CA TYR A 196 4.69 -7.88 -1.93
C TYR A 196 4.49 -6.86 -3.06
N ASN A 197 5.39 -6.88 -4.07
CA ASN A 197 5.51 -5.91 -5.16
C ASN A 197 4.54 -6.16 -6.33
N GLY A 198 3.31 -6.53 -6.05
CA GLY A 198 2.22 -6.33 -7.00
C GLY A 198 1.47 -5.05 -6.61
N ALA A 199 1.83 -3.91 -7.15
CA ALA A 199 0.97 -2.73 -7.01
C ALA A 199 -0.15 -2.80 -8.05
N ILE A 200 -1.36 -2.48 -7.63
CA ILE A 200 -2.56 -2.54 -8.46
C ILE A 200 -3.12 -1.13 -8.58
N PHE A 201 -3.36 -0.66 -9.81
CA PHE A 201 -4.20 0.51 -10.01
C PHE A 201 -5.65 0.10 -9.80
N ILE A 202 -6.30 0.75 -8.83
CA ILE A 202 -7.72 0.63 -8.54
C ILE A 202 -8.44 1.91 -8.94
N GLY A 203 -9.75 1.83 -9.19
CA GLY A 203 -10.56 2.95 -9.69
C GLY A 203 -10.73 2.95 -11.22
N LEU A 204 -10.22 1.94 -11.91
CA LEU A 204 -10.44 1.68 -13.33
C LEU A 204 -11.43 0.51 -13.49
N ASP A 205 -12.11 0.43 -14.63
CA ASP A 205 -13.06 -0.65 -14.97
C ASP A 205 -12.41 -2.04 -15.10
N SER A 206 -11.08 -2.06 -15.20
CA SER A 206 -10.28 -3.29 -15.21
C SER A 206 -9.02 -3.13 -14.35
N PRO A 207 -8.62 -4.14 -13.58
CA PRO A 207 -7.44 -4.06 -12.73
C PRO A 207 -6.16 -4.02 -13.58
N VAL A 208 -5.28 -3.06 -13.28
CA VAL A 208 -3.96 -2.94 -13.90
C VAL A 208 -2.88 -3.27 -12.87
N VAL A 209 -2.15 -4.35 -13.09
CA VAL A 209 -1.11 -4.80 -12.17
C VAL A 209 0.25 -4.30 -12.64
N LYS A 210 0.92 -3.53 -11.78
CA LYS A 210 2.32 -3.15 -11.94
C LYS A 210 3.20 -4.22 -11.29
N SER A 211 4.05 -4.87 -12.05
CA SER A 211 5.12 -5.73 -11.51
C SER A 211 6.48 -5.06 -11.67
N HIS A 212 7.41 -5.37 -10.79
CA HIS A 212 8.83 -5.06 -10.91
C HIS A 212 9.59 -6.15 -11.62
#